data_1e0c43fa539896b24a7c6ea227979ea9
#
_entry.id   1e0c43fa539896b24a7c6ea227979ea9
#
_cell.length_a   1.000
_cell.length_b   1.000
_cell.length_c   1.000
_cell.angle_alpha   90.00
_cell.angle_beta   90.00
_cell.angle_gamma   90.00
#
_symmetry.space_group_name_H-M   'P 1'
#
loop_
_entity.id
_entity.type
_entity.pdbx_description
1 polymer ?
#
loop_
_entity_poly.entity_id
_entity_poly.type
_entity_poly.pdbx_seq_one_letter_code
_entity_poly.pdbx_strand_id
1 'polypeptide(L)'
;MERLLTRVSSAERTPAAGSAATAAAALSAALVTKVARRSREVWPEAGGAIAQAAALDSRLWVNAAALEMSYEAATEALETSNQPRIAETLPQAAEDSLELARIAADLAELALEAGHRCDQAHHADMTVAAVLAEAAARAGALLVAVNLLSRTDDSRSSEARLLVARAEAAAETLASER
;
A
#
# COMPACT_ATOMS: atom_id res chain seq x y z
N MET A 1 -4.92 10.68 12.51
CA MET A 1 -3.59 10.11 12.71
C MET A 1 -3.37 9.67 14.16
N GLU A 2 -3.50 10.53 15.13
CA GLU A 2 -3.29 10.21 16.56
C GLU A 2 -4.08 8.98 17.03
N ARG A 3 -5.37 8.89 16.70
CA ARG A 3 -6.19 7.71 17.03
C ARG A 3 -5.66 6.39 16.45
N LEU A 4 -5.13 6.41 15.22
CA LEU A 4 -4.56 5.22 14.60
C LEU A 4 -3.28 4.82 15.35
N LEU A 5 -2.38 5.77 15.63
CA LEU A 5 -1.15 5.51 16.37
C LEU A 5 -1.44 4.93 17.76
N THR A 6 -2.40 5.50 18.49
CA THR A 6 -2.82 5.00 19.80
C THR A 6 -3.33 3.55 19.71
N ARG A 7 -4.13 3.23 18.68
CA ARG A 7 -4.64 1.86 18.50
C ARG A 7 -3.54 0.88 18.07
N VAL A 8 -2.67 1.26 17.12
CA VAL A 8 -1.56 0.41 16.66
C VAL A 8 -0.57 0.12 17.80
N SER A 9 -0.39 1.05 18.74
CA SER A 9 0.49 0.85 19.92
C SER A 9 -0.19 0.13 21.08
N SER A 10 -1.48 -0.16 21.00
CA SER A 10 -2.21 -0.90 22.03
C SER A 10 -1.87 -2.41 22.01
N ALA A 11 -2.28 -3.11 23.04
CA ALA A 11 -2.17 -4.57 23.11
C ALA A 11 -3.33 -5.30 22.40
N GLU A 12 -4.21 -4.55 21.71
CA GLU A 12 -5.30 -5.14 20.92
C GLU A 12 -4.74 -5.85 19.68
N ARG A 13 -5.46 -6.89 19.22
CA ARG A 13 -5.06 -7.68 18.05
C ARG A 13 -5.07 -6.86 16.77
N THR A 14 -6.04 -5.98 16.63
CA THR A 14 -6.18 -5.05 15.50
C THR A 14 -6.37 -3.61 16.01
N PRO A 15 -5.87 -2.59 15.28
CA PRO A 15 -5.17 -2.65 13.99
C PRO A 15 -3.73 -3.19 14.11
N ALA A 16 -3.29 -3.91 13.09
CA ALA A 16 -1.98 -4.55 13.02
C ALA A 16 -1.10 -3.96 11.88
N ALA A 17 -0.10 -4.72 11.46
CA ALA A 17 0.86 -4.30 10.43
C ALA A 17 0.20 -3.88 9.10
N GLY A 18 -0.89 -4.57 8.68
CA GLY A 18 -1.66 -4.20 7.48
C GLY A 18 -2.25 -2.79 7.57
N SER A 19 -2.80 -2.41 8.73
CA SER A 19 -3.36 -1.07 8.94
C SER A 19 -2.27 0.02 8.95
N ALA A 20 -1.07 -0.29 9.45
CA ALA A 20 0.07 0.64 9.41
C ALA A 20 0.56 0.85 7.95
N ALA A 21 0.66 -0.22 7.18
CA ALA A 21 1.03 -0.15 5.76
C ALA A 21 -0.04 0.58 4.92
N THR A 22 -1.34 0.34 5.20
CA THR A 22 -2.45 1.09 4.60
C THR A 22 -2.32 2.59 4.87
N ALA A 23 -1.97 2.98 6.10
CA ALA A 23 -1.79 4.40 6.43
C ALA A 23 -0.63 5.04 5.64
N ALA A 24 0.47 4.32 5.41
CA ALA A 24 1.56 4.79 4.58
C ALA A 24 1.12 5.01 3.12
N ALA A 25 0.37 4.07 2.54
CA ALA A 25 -0.20 4.21 1.21
C ALA A 25 -1.19 5.37 1.11
N ALA A 26 -2.05 5.57 2.11
CA ALA A 26 -3.00 6.67 2.16
C ALA A 26 -2.30 8.04 2.23
N LEU A 27 -1.18 8.15 2.95
CA LEU A 27 -0.35 9.35 2.99
C LEU A 27 0.26 9.65 1.62
N SER A 28 0.71 8.62 0.88
CA SER A 28 1.17 8.75 -0.51
C SER A 28 0.07 9.34 -1.40
N ALA A 29 -1.14 8.75 -1.41
CA ALA A 29 -2.28 9.23 -2.19
C ALA A 29 -2.65 10.69 -1.86
N ALA A 30 -2.59 11.05 -0.57
CA ALA A 30 -2.86 12.41 -0.11
C ALA A 30 -1.81 13.41 -0.60
N LEU A 31 -0.51 13.04 -0.62
CA LEU A 31 0.56 13.88 -1.15
C LEU A 31 0.41 14.08 -2.66
N VAL A 32 0.15 13.03 -3.43
CA VAL A 32 -0.13 13.14 -4.88
C VAL A 32 -1.30 14.09 -5.13
N THR A 33 -2.40 13.91 -4.41
CA THR A 33 -3.58 14.79 -4.53
C THR A 33 -3.26 16.23 -4.21
N LYS A 34 -2.51 16.50 -3.14
CA LYS A 34 -2.08 17.85 -2.74
C LYS A 34 -1.25 18.51 -3.84
N VAL A 35 -0.23 17.82 -4.32
CA VAL A 35 0.70 18.35 -5.32
C VAL A 35 0.00 18.57 -6.66
N ALA A 36 -0.81 17.62 -7.12
CA ALA A 36 -1.58 17.78 -8.36
C ALA A 36 -2.53 19.00 -8.30
N ARG A 37 -3.15 19.29 -7.15
CA ARG A 37 -3.97 20.50 -6.95
C ARG A 37 -3.17 21.77 -7.01
N ARG A 38 -1.95 21.79 -6.48
CA ARG A 38 -1.08 22.96 -6.42
C ARG A 38 -0.35 23.24 -7.73
N SER A 39 -0.17 22.23 -8.56
CA SER A 39 0.57 22.32 -9.84
C SER A 39 -0.32 22.60 -11.05
N ARG A 40 -1.61 22.94 -10.87
CA ARG A 40 -2.56 23.11 -11.98
C ARG A 40 -2.17 24.17 -13.02
N GLU A 41 -1.37 25.16 -12.64
CA GLU A 41 -0.89 26.19 -13.56
C GLU A 41 0.15 25.65 -14.54
N VAL A 42 1.01 24.73 -14.10
CA VAL A 42 2.06 24.09 -14.92
C VAL A 42 1.64 22.73 -15.46
N TRP A 43 0.60 22.14 -14.85
CA TRP A 43 0.05 20.83 -15.22
C TRP A 43 -1.49 20.90 -15.36
N PRO A 44 -2.02 21.38 -16.51
CA PRO A 44 -3.47 21.53 -16.73
C PRO A 44 -4.25 20.21 -16.57
N GLU A 45 -3.65 19.07 -16.91
CA GLU A 45 -4.27 17.72 -16.85
C GLU A 45 -4.20 17.08 -15.45
N ALA A 46 -3.71 17.78 -14.42
CA ALA A 46 -3.61 17.29 -13.05
C ALA A 46 -4.93 16.72 -12.46
N GLY A 47 -6.08 17.08 -13.06
CA GLY A 47 -7.38 16.53 -12.70
C GLY A 47 -7.45 15.00 -12.82
N GLY A 48 -6.77 14.41 -13.80
CA GLY A 48 -6.65 12.97 -13.99
C GLY A 48 -5.92 12.28 -12.83
N ALA A 49 -4.79 12.83 -12.42
CA ALA A 49 -4.02 12.31 -11.29
C ALA A 49 -4.80 12.43 -9.96
N ILE A 50 -5.55 13.52 -9.76
CA ILE A 50 -6.42 13.67 -8.58
C ILE A 50 -7.49 12.57 -8.56
N ALA A 51 -8.14 12.32 -9.71
CA ALA A 51 -9.18 11.29 -9.81
C ALA A 51 -8.60 9.88 -9.59
N GLN A 52 -7.43 9.59 -10.13
CA GLN A 52 -6.75 8.31 -9.95
C GLN A 52 -6.32 8.10 -8.50
N ALA A 53 -5.72 9.11 -7.86
CA ALA A 53 -5.35 9.04 -6.44
C ALA A 53 -6.59 8.81 -5.56
N ALA A 54 -7.71 9.47 -5.84
CA ALA A 54 -8.96 9.27 -5.11
C ALA A 54 -9.54 7.86 -5.31
N ALA A 55 -9.44 7.29 -6.51
CA ALA A 55 -9.87 5.92 -6.79
C ALA A 55 -9.01 4.89 -6.04
N LEU A 56 -7.69 5.08 -6.03
CA LEU A 56 -6.76 4.23 -5.29
C LEU A 56 -6.98 4.35 -3.78
N ASP A 57 -7.19 5.55 -3.24
CA ASP A 57 -7.54 5.78 -1.83
C ASP A 57 -8.84 5.05 -1.45
N SER A 58 -9.87 5.13 -2.29
CA SER A 58 -11.13 4.43 -2.05
C SER A 58 -10.96 2.91 -2.02
N ARG A 59 -10.18 2.33 -2.96
CA ARG A 59 -9.83 0.90 -2.96
C ARG A 59 -9.05 0.51 -1.70
N LEU A 60 -8.12 1.36 -1.28
CA LEU A 60 -7.29 1.17 -0.11
C LEU A 60 -8.13 1.03 1.17
N TRP A 61 -9.13 1.89 1.36
CA TRP A 61 -10.01 1.81 2.55
C TRP A 61 -10.92 0.59 2.54
N VAL A 62 -11.40 0.15 1.37
CA VAL A 62 -12.13 -1.12 1.24
C VAL A 62 -11.23 -2.30 1.61
N ASN A 63 -10.00 -2.31 1.08
CA ASN A 63 -9.02 -3.36 1.37
C ASN A 63 -8.57 -3.34 2.85
N ALA A 64 -8.48 -2.18 3.50
CA ALA A 64 -8.14 -2.08 4.91
C ALA A 64 -9.09 -2.87 5.82
N ALA A 65 -10.39 -2.79 5.55
CA ALA A 65 -11.38 -3.57 6.28
C ALA A 65 -11.21 -5.08 6.03
N ALA A 66 -10.96 -5.48 4.79
CA ALA A 66 -10.69 -6.89 4.43
C ALA A 66 -9.44 -7.42 5.14
N LEU A 67 -8.34 -6.64 5.14
CA LEU A 67 -7.10 -6.98 5.83
C LEU A 67 -7.30 -7.21 7.35
N GLU A 68 -8.06 -6.36 8.03
CA GLU A 68 -8.34 -6.54 9.46
C GLU A 68 -9.16 -7.82 9.70
N MET A 69 -10.22 -8.04 8.92
CA MET A 69 -11.09 -9.21 9.03
C MET A 69 -10.34 -10.53 8.74
N SER A 70 -9.55 -10.57 7.67
CA SER A 70 -8.80 -11.78 7.29
C SER A 70 -7.68 -12.08 8.28
N TYR A 71 -7.03 -11.04 8.82
CA TYR A 71 -6.02 -11.20 9.89
C TYR A 71 -6.63 -11.80 11.15
N GLU A 72 -7.78 -11.29 11.60
CA GLU A 72 -8.48 -11.81 12.78
C GLU A 72 -8.89 -13.27 12.58
N ALA A 73 -9.50 -13.59 11.43
CA ALA A 73 -9.92 -14.95 11.10
C ALA A 73 -8.75 -15.94 11.01
N ALA A 74 -7.63 -15.53 10.37
CA ALA A 74 -6.43 -16.34 10.26
C ALA A 74 -5.78 -16.58 11.63
N THR A 75 -5.70 -15.55 12.47
CA THR A 75 -5.13 -15.65 13.82
C THR A 75 -5.96 -16.58 14.70
N GLU A 76 -7.29 -16.45 14.71
CA GLU A 76 -8.19 -17.34 15.45
C GLU A 76 -8.05 -18.80 15.00
N ALA A 77 -7.97 -19.03 13.67
CA ALA A 77 -7.79 -20.38 13.13
C ALA A 77 -6.46 -21.01 13.57
N LEU A 78 -5.38 -20.23 13.61
CA LEU A 78 -4.07 -20.68 14.07
C LEU A 78 -4.05 -20.98 15.58
N GLU A 79 -4.60 -20.08 16.41
CA GLU A 79 -4.69 -20.25 17.87
C GLU A 79 -5.48 -21.50 18.26
N THR A 80 -6.56 -21.79 17.53
CA THR A 80 -7.40 -22.97 17.76
C THR A 80 -6.89 -24.22 17.05
N SER A 81 -5.79 -24.14 16.30
CA SER A 81 -5.23 -25.24 15.49
C SER A 81 -6.27 -25.88 14.57
N ASN A 82 -7.25 -25.11 14.09
CA ASN A 82 -8.34 -25.58 13.23
C ASN A 82 -7.86 -25.70 11.78
N GLN A 83 -7.35 -26.87 11.39
CA GLN A 83 -6.76 -27.10 10.07
C GLN A 83 -7.67 -26.73 8.87
N PRO A 84 -8.98 -27.07 8.85
CA PRO A 84 -9.88 -26.63 7.80
C PRO A 84 -9.98 -25.08 7.70
N ARG A 85 -10.08 -24.40 8.83
CA ARG A 85 -10.15 -22.93 8.87
C ARG A 85 -8.83 -22.29 8.46
N ILE A 86 -7.68 -22.84 8.85
CA ILE A 86 -6.35 -22.39 8.42
C ILE A 86 -6.23 -22.48 6.91
N ALA A 87 -6.67 -23.59 6.30
CA ALA A 87 -6.63 -23.78 4.85
C ALA A 87 -7.52 -22.80 4.07
N GLU A 88 -8.57 -22.27 4.70
CA GLU A 88 -9.48 -21.27 4.13
C GLU A 88 -8.97 -19.83 4.33
N THR A 89 -8.58 -19.49 5.57
CA THR A 89 -8.34 -18.10 5.97
C THR A 89 -6.97 -17.57 5.55
N LEU A 90 -5.91 -18.38 5.59
CA LEU A 90 -4.57 -17.93 5.19
C LEU A 90 -4.49 -17.53 3.71
N PRO A 91 -5.06 -18.29 2.74
CA PRO A 91 -5.09 -17.85 1.35
C PRO A 91 -5.84 -16.54 1.13
N GLN A 92 -6.93 -16.29 1.89
CA GLN A 92 -7.66 -15.03 1.82
C GLN A 92 -6.83 -13.87 2.38
N ALA A 93 -6.19 -14.06 3.54
CA ALA A 93 -5.29 -13.05 4.12
C ALA A 93 -4.09 -12.73 3.20
N ALA A 94 -3.59 -13.73 2.46
CA ALA A 94 -2.57 -13.51 1.43
C ALA A 94 -3.10 -12.67 0.26
N GLU A 95 -4.33 -12.91 -0.21
CA GLU A 95 -4.93 -12.14 -1.30
C GLU A 95 -5.19 -10.68 -0.91
N ASP A 96 -5.74 -10.44 0.29
CA ASP A 96 -5.97 -9.09 0.79
C ASP A 96 -4.65 -8.31 0.96
N SER A 97 -3.59 -9.02 1.39
CA SER A 97 -2.24 -8.44 1.48
C SER A 97 -1.64 -8.14 0.09
N LEU A 98 -1.92 -8.96 -0.91
CA LEU A 98 -1.49 -8.75 -2.28
C LEU A 98 -2.20 -7.55 -2.91
N GLU A 99 -3.49 -7.37 -2.63
CA GLU A 99 -4.24 -6.19 -3.08
C GLU A 99 -3.66 -4.89 -2.49
N LEU A 100 -3.23 -4.89 -1.23
CA LEU A 100 -2.49 -3.75 -0.67
C LEU A 100 -1.21 -3.46 -1.47
N ALA A 101 -0.44 -4.49 -1.82
CA ALA A 101 0.77 -4.32 -2.61
C ALA A 101 0.49 -3.79 -4.02
N ARG A 102 -0.61 -4.23 -4.67
CA ARG A 102 -1.06 -3.70 -5.98
C ARG A 102 -1.38 -2.21 -5.91
N ILE A 103 -2.22 -1.82 -4.95
CA ILE A 103 -2.61 -0.41 -4.76
C ILE A 103 -1.37 0.46 -4.47
N ALA A 104 -0.47 -0.02 -3.64
CA ALA A 104 0.74 0.70 -3.27
C ALA A 104 1.71 0.85 -4.47
N ALA A 105 1.88 -0.17 -5.30
CA ALA A 105 2.68 -0.08 -6.52
C ALA A 105 2.08 0.93 -7.52
N ASP A 106 0.76 0.91 -7.71
CA ASP A 106 0.05 1.87 -8.56
C ASP A 106 0.21 3.31 -8.02
N LEU A 107 0.21 3.50 -6.69
CA LEU A 107 0.48 4.81 -6.06
C LEU A 107 1.92 5.28 -6.26
N ALA A 108 2.91 4.40 -6.21
CA ALA A 108 4.30 4.75 -6.46
C ALA A 108 4.50 5.24 -7.90
N GLU A 109 3.91 4.54 -8.88
CA GLU A 109 3.95 4.95 -10.29
C GLU A 109 3.20 6.26 -10.54
N LEU A 110 2.06 6.47 -9.87
CA LEU A 110 1.32 7.73 -9.95
C LEU A 110 2.12 8.89 -9.35
N ALA A 111 2.86 8.65 -8.25
CA ALA A 111 3.75 9.65 -7.66
C ALA A 111 4.91 9.98 -8.60
N LEU A 112 5.48 9.00 -9.31
CA LEU A 112 6.50 9.21 -10.34
C LEU A 112 5.96 10.08 -11.48
N GLU A 113 4.79 9.74 -12.04
CA GLU A 113 4.16 10.52 -13.10
C GLU A 113 3.89 11.97 -12.65
N ALA A 114 3.37 12.15 -11.44
CA ALA A 114 3.13 13.46 -10.86
C ALA A 114 4.42 14.24 -10.62
N GLY A 115 5.50 13.57 -10.22
CA GLY A 115 6.82 14.18 -10.02
C GLY A 115 7.40 14.78 -11.30
N HIS A 116 7.22 14.12 -12.44
CA HIS A 116 7.67 14.62 -13.75
C HIS A 116 6.85 15.81 -14.29
N ARG A 117 5.66 16.05 -13.75
CA ARG A 117 4.70 17.06 -14.26
C ARG A 117 4.43 18.19 -13.30
N CYS A 118 4.75 18.03 -12.02
CA CYS A 118 4.46 19.03 -11.01
C CYS A 118 5.41 20.23 -11.09
N ASP A 119 5.05 21.30 -10.39
CA ASP A 119 5.98 22.38 -10.12
C ASP A 119 7.22 21.84 -9.37
N GLN A 120 8.41 22.26 -9.81
CA GLN A 120 9.71 21.86 -9.22
C GLN A 120 9.75 22.03 -7.69
N ALA A 121 9.05 23.04 -7.16
CA ALA A 121 8.95 23.27 -5.71
C ALA A 121 8.28 22.12 -4.95
N HIS A 122 7.58 21.21 -5.64
CA HIS A 122 6.86 20.06 -5.07
C HIS A 122 7.50 18.71 -5.38
N HIS A 123 8.63 18.67 -6.08
CA HIS A 123 9.30 17.41 -6.44
C HIS A 123 9.64 16.55 -5.21
N ALA A 124 10.13 17.17 -4.13
CA ALA A 124 10.42 16.46 -2.87
C ALA A 124 9.18 15.81 -2.24
N ASP A 125 8.00 16.47 -2.32
CA ASP A 125 6.75 15.87 -1.84
C ASP A 125 6.40 14.59 -2.64
N MET A 126 6.68 14.56 -3.96
CA MET A 126 6.46 13.38 -4.80
C MET A 126 7.45 12.27 -4.53
N THR A 127 8.72 12.60 -4.31
CA THR A 127 9.73 11.61 -3.88
C THR A 127 9.30 10.94 -2.57
N VAL A 128 8.85 11.71 -1.58
CA VAL A 128 8.34 11.16 -0.31
C VAL A 128 7.08 10.31 -0.55
N ALA A 129 6.18 10.72 -1.43
CA ALA A 129 4.99 9.95 -1.77
C ALA A 129 5.35 8.57 -2.36
N ALA A 130 6.32 8.52 -3.29
CA ALA A 130 6.80 7.28 -3.88
C ALA A 130 7.46 6.35 -2.85
N VAL A 131 8.29 6.88 -1.95
CA VAL A 131 8.94 6.12 -0.86
C VAL A 131 7.90 5.53 0.11
N LEU A 132 6.86 6.29 0.47
CA LEU A 132 5.80 5.79 1.34
C LEU A 132 4.99 4.67 0.66
N ALA A 133 4.72 4.81 -0.63
CA ALA A 133 4.05 3.78 -1.42
C ALA A 133 4.92 2.53 -1.58
N GLU A 134 6.22 2.68 -1.86
CA GLU A 134 7.18 1.56 -1.88
C GLU A 134 7.20 0.80 -0.55
N ALA A 135 7.30 1.52 0.58
CA ALA A 135 7.27 0.90 1.90
C ALA A 135 5.97 0.10 2.14
N ALA A 136 4.83 0.62 1.70
CA ALA A 136 3.55 -0.07 1.78
C ALA A 136 3.51 -1.32 0.88
N ALA A 137 4.05 -1.25 -0.35
CA ALA A 137 4.14 -2.40 -1.27
C ALA A 137 5.03 -3.51 -0.67
N ARG A 138 6.17 -3.16 -0.10
CA ARG A 138 7.06 -4.11 0.60
C ARG A 138 6.38 -4.75 1.81
N ALA A 139 5.65 -3.96 2.60
CA ALA A 139 4.88 -4.49 3.74
C ALA A 139 3.79 -5.46 3.27
N GLY A 140 3.03 -5.11 2.22
CA GLY A 140 2.05 -6.02 1.60
C GLY A 140 2.68 -7.33 1.16
N ALA A 141 3.82 -7.28 0.44
CA ALA A 141 4.53 -8.46 -0.01
C ALA A 141 5.05 -9.35 1.14
N LEU A 142 5.51 -8.75 2.24
CA LEU A 142 5.89 -9.48 3.45
C LEU A 142 4.69 -10.20 4.06
N LEU A 143 3.53 -9.55 4.14
CA LEU A 143 2.31 -10.16 4.64
C LEU A 143 1.82 -11.30 3.73
N VAL A 144 1.95 -11.17 2.39
CA VAL A 144 1.70 -12.27 1.45
C VAL A 144 2.57 -13.48 1.81
N ALA A 145 3.88 -13.28 1.96
CA ALA A 145 4.81 -14.36 2.27
C ALA A 145 4.49 -15.06 3.61
N VAL A 146 4.14 -14.28 4.64
CA VAL A 146 3.74 -14.82 5.97
C VAL A 146 2.47 -15.65 5.85
N ASN A 147 1.43 -15.14 5.18
CA ASN A 147 0.16 -15.81 5.03
C ASN A 147 0.20 -17.05 4.12
N LEU A 148 1.12 -17.09 3.17
CA LEU A 148 1.39 -18.28 2.36
C LEU A 148 2.32 -19.27 3.05
N LEU A 149 2.73 -19.05 4.31
CA LEU A 149 3.69 -19.88 5.03
C LEU A 149 4.98 -20.09 4.23
N SER A 150 5.44 -19.02 3.57
CA SER A 150 6.63 -18.98 2.70
C SER A 150 6.59 -19.96 1.51
N ARG A 151 5.40 -20.31 1.00
CA ARG A 151 5.27 -21.06 -0.27
C ARG A 151 5.75 -20.18 -1.42
N THR A 152 6.91 -20.49 -1.94
CA THR A 152 7.55 -19.72 -3.03
C THR A 152 7.03 -20.09 -4.42
N ASP A 153 6.35 -21.23 -4.54
CA ASP A 153 5.71 -21.75 -5.76
C ASP A 153 4.32 -21.16 -6.02
N ASP A 154 3.73 -20.46 -5.05
CA ASP A 154 2.46 -19.75 -5.23
C ASP A 154 2.65 -18.51 -6.11
N SER A 155 1.81 -18.35 -7.13
CA SER A 155 1.87 -17.24 -8.09
C SER A 155 1.81 -15.86 -7.42
N ARG A 156 1.10 -15.74 -6.29
CA ARG A 156 1.00 -14.51 -5.49
C ARG A 156 2.36 -14.06 -4.94
N SER A 157 3.23 -15.02 -4.57
CA SER A 157 4.60 -14.72 -4.13
C SER A 157 5.43 -14.08 -5.25
N SER A 158 5.23 -14.51 -6.48
CA SER A 158 5.93 -13.96 -7.65
C SER A 158 5.35 -12.60 -8.03
N GLU A 159 4.03 -12.46 -8.01
CA GLU A 159 3.35 -11.18 -8.27
C GLU A 159 3.75 -10.12 -7.23
N ALA A 160 3.74 -10.46 -5.93
CA ALA A 160 4.13 -9.53 -4.86
C ALA A 160 5.56 -8.99 -5.05
N ARG A 161 6.51 -9.85 -5.48
CA ARG A 161 7.89 -9.42 -5.79
C ARG A 161 7.94 -8.44 -6.97
N LEU A 162 7.16 -8.68 -8.04
CA LEU A 162 7.08 -7.77 -9.18
C LEU A 162 6.50 -6.41 -8.79
N LEU A 163 5.48 -6.39 -7.94
CA LEU A 163 4.87 -5.16 -7.43
C LEU A 163 5.86 -4.34 -6.59
N VAL A 164 6.64 -5.00 -5.74
CA VAL A 164 7.73 -4.34 -4.99
C VAL A 164 8.75 -3.74 -5.95
N ALA A 165 9.21 -4.50 -6.96
CA ALA A 165 10.19 -4.00 -7.93
C ALA A 165 9.66 -2.78 -8.72
N ARG A 166 8.37 -2.76 -9.09
CA ARG A 166 7.74 -1.60 -9.73
C ARG A 166 7.76 -0.35 -8.81
N ALA A 167 7.37 -0.53 -7.55
CA ALA A 167 7.34 0.56 -6.58
C ALA A 167 8.75 1.11 -6.28
N GLU A 168 9.73 0.21 -6.13
CA GLU A 168 11.14 0.53 -5.92
C GLU A 168 11.70 1.34 -7.09
N ALA A 169 11.49 0.89 -8.33
CA ALA A 169 11.94 1.60 -9.52
C ALA A 169 11.35 3.02 -9.61
N ALA A 170 10.08 3.20 -9.26
CA ALA A 170 9.45 4.52 -9.24
C ALA A 170 10.08 5.45 -8.18
N ALA A 171 10.31 4.94 -6.98
CA ALA A 171 10.90 5.70 -5.89
C ALA A 171 12.38 6.06 -6.16
N GLU A 172 13.17 5.12 -6.69
CA GLU A 172 14.58 5.35 -7.06
C GLU A 172 14.71 6.37 -8.19
N THR A 173 13.83 6.31 -9.21
CA THR A 173 13.83 7.28 -10.31
C THR A 173 13.65 8.70 -9.77
N LEU A 174 12.60 8.96 -8.99
CA LEU A 174 12.38 10.28 -8.39
C LEU A 174 13.49 10.72 -7.44
N ALA A 175 14.09 9.80 -6.69
CA ALA A 175 15.18 10.14 -5.78
C ALA A 175 16.47 10.53 -6.53
N SER A 176 16.67 10.05 -7.75
CA SER A 176 17.84 10.36 -8.60
C SER A 176 17.70 11.67 -9.38
N GLU A 177 16.49 12.14 -9.62
CA GLU A 177 16.17 13.39 -10.34
C GLU A 177 16.22 14.58 -9.38
N ARG A 178 17.40 15.20 -9.22
CA ARG A 178 17.63 16.37 -8.34
C ARG A 178 17.88 17.63 -9.14
#